data_05aeb4972d53eecc93c2d02be9c86b88
#
_entry.id   05aeb4972d53eecc93c2d02be9c86b88
#
_cell.length_a   1.000
_cell.length_b   1.000
_cell.length_c   1.000
_cell.angle_alpha   90.00
_cell.angle_beta   90.00
_cell.angle_gamma   90.00
#
_symmetry.space_group_name_H-M   'P 1'
#
loop_
_entity.id
_entity.type
_entity.pdbx_description
1 polymer ?
#
loop_
_entity_poly.entity_id
_entity_poly.type
_entity_poly.pdbx_seq_one_letter_code
_entity_poly.pdbx_strand_id
1 'polypeptide(L)'
;RTDETGYTTRVGLEGAYANYLLGTKGRRLEQKIAKGQWKLASGFDIIEPKDGYDVVSTININIQDIAHHALLTQLKKYKAQHGCVIVMEVSTGEIKAISNLELNKKTDTYTERYNFAIGEAHEPGSVFKLMTVVAAMETRNIDTTYVVDIKDGKQQYYDKTFQDSQHHFTGRISLNKAFSVSSNVGMTELVHSLFAKNPSDFTTQLLSMNLNQQLGLPILGEGEPFIPTPRDKLWSGVTLESMSIGYAVKITPLQSLAFYNAIANGGVMVKPRMIKEVKEWNKTIEKFNVEIINGKVCSKQTADKAKGMLADVVRRSYGSGHRLYSPDFSMAGKTGTARKNYANADASKLSYISSFAGFFPVDNPKYSCIVVIHEPDRSVGIYGADVSGPVFKSIAHKIYTNSLLMDTVEDVENVSEKTTKNYEDYYAKAAKYKTVMPDLTGMNVMDA
;
A
#
# COMPACT_ATOMS: atom_id res chain seq x y z
N ARG A 1 -8.25 -18.36 16.36
CA ARG A 1 -7.97 -18.04 17.80
C ARG A 1 -8.94 -18.80 18.66
N THR A 2 -8.45 -19.45 19.70
CA THR A 2 -9.27 -20.09 20.71
C THR A 2 -9.39 -19.13 21.90
N ASP A 3 -10.63 -18.84 22.33
CA ASP A 3 -10.89 -18.01 23.50
C ASP A 3 -10.84 -18.83 24.80
N GLU A 4 -11.02 -18.18 25.95
CA GLU A 4 -10.98 -18.81 27.27
C GLU A 4 -12.10 -19.86 27.48
N THR A 5 -13.15 -19.82 26.65
CA THR A 5 -14.25 -20.78 26.66
C THR A 5 -14.00 -22.02 25.78
N GLY A 6 -12.87 -22.05 25.07
CA GLY A 6 -12.50 -23.10 24.12
C GLY A 6 -13.15 -22.94 22.75
N TYR A 7 -13.84 -21.83 22.49
CA TYR A 7 -14.41 -21.53 21.17
C TYR A 7 -13.29 -21.06 20.22
N THR A 8 -13.13 -21.74 19.11
CA THR A 8 -12.11 -21.41 18.11
C THR A 8 -12.70 -20.54 17.00
N THR A 9 -12.33 -19.28 16.98
CA THR A 9 -12.63 -18.36 15.87
C THR A 9 -11.54 -18.47 14.82
N ARG A 10 -11.89 -18.86 13.62
CA ARG A 10 -10.99 -18.87 12.46
C ARG A 10 -10.94 -17.47 11.86
N VAL A 11 -9.74 -16.95 11.67
CA VAL A 11 -9.50 -15.61 11.16
C VAL A 11 -8.56 -15.67 9.94
N GLY A 12 -8.45 -14.57 9.20
CA GLY A 12 -7.58 -14.50 8.04
C GLY A 12 -8.01 -15.43 6.91
N LEU A 13 -7.06 -15.98 6.18
CA LEU A 13 -7.31 -16.91 5.07
C LEU A 13 -7.98 -18.20 5.52
N GLU A 14 -7.59 -18.75 6.67
CA GLU A 14 -8.22 -19.96 7.22
C GLU A 14 -9.71 -19.75 7.53
N GLY A 15 -10.08 -18.56 8.01
CA GLY A 15 -11.47 -18.20 8.25
C GLY A 15 -12.26 -17.99 6.97
N ALA A 16 -11.68 -17.23 6.04
CA ALA A 16 -12.32 -16.89 4.77
C ALA A 16 -12.58 -18.12 3.88
N TYR A 17 -11.67 -19.09 3.91
CA TYR A 17 -11.73 -20.29 3.07
C TYR A 17 -11.93 -21.57 3.84
N ALA A 18 -12.54 -21.48 5.02
CA ALA A 18 -12.84 -22.64 5.87
C ALA A 18 -13.66 -23.71 5.16
N ASN A 19 -14.57 -23.32 4.25
CA ASN A 19 -15.40 -24.25 3.47
C ASN A 19 -14.58 -25.19 2.59
N TYR A 20 -13.41 -24.77 2.16
CA TYR A 20 -12.49 -25.58 1.36
C TYR A 20 -11.49 -26.33 2.25
N LEU A 21 -10.93 -25.67 3.24
CA LEU A 21 -9.90 -26.22 4.10
C LEU A 21 -10.39 -27.27 5.08
N LEU A 22 -11.69 -27.19 5.45
CA LEU A 22 -12.29 -28.14 6.37
C LEU A 22 -12.78 -29.37 5.62
N GLY A 23 -12.22 -30.51 5.95
CA GLY A 23 -12.77 -31.79 5.55
C GLY A 23 -14.09 -32.12 6.22
N THR A 24 -14.65 -33.25 5.89
CA THR A 24 -15.84 -33.81 6.55
C THR A 24 -15.44 -34.83 7.58
N LYS A 25 -16.05 -34.73 8.78
CA LYS A 25 -15.82 -35.70 9.84
C LYS A 25 -16.40 -37.05 9.46
N GLY A 26 -15.63 -38.10 9.60
CA GLY A 26 -16.12 -39.45 9.57
C GLY A 26 -17.06 -39.77 10.76
N ARG A 27 -17.88 -40.76 10.60
CA ARG A 27 -18.76 -41.28 11.65
C ARG A 27 -18.69 -42.81 11.62
N ARG A 28 -18.50 -43.39 12.80
CA ARG A 28 -18.60 -44.83 12.98
C ARG A 28 -19.36 -45.10 14.27
N LEU A 29 -20.16 -46.17 14.27
CA LEU A 29 -20.84 -46.59 15.46
C LEU A 29 -20.00 -47.61 16.20
N GLU A 30 -19.74 -47.34 17.46
CA GLU A 30 -19.00 -48.24 18.33
C GLU A 30 -19.89 -48.64 19.50
N GLN A 31 -19.87 -49.93 19.83
CA GLN A 31 -20.57 -50.49 20.98
C GLN A 31 -19.56 -50.67 22.13
N LYS A 32 -19.90 -50.10 23.30
CA LYS A 32 -19.10 -50.32 24.52
C LYS A 32 -19.27 -51.73 25.01
N ILE A 33 -18.20 -52.49 25.11
CA ILE A 33 -18.13 -53.81 25.71
C ILE A 33 -17.48 -53.72 27.10
N ALA A 34 -17.38 -54.86 27.82
CA ALA A 34 -16.86 -54.89 29.18
C ALA A 34 -15.49 -54.18 29.34
N LYS A 35 -15.24 -53.60 30.51
CA LYS A 35 -13.99 -52.95 30.91
C LYS A 35 -13.54 -51.72 30.07
N GLY A 36 -14.50 -50.95 29.51
CA GLY A 36 -14.17 -49.71 28.80
C GLY A 36 -13.64 -49.88 27.38
N GLN A 37 -13.66 -51.09 26.84
CA GLN A 37 -13.33 -51.35 25.44
C GLN A 37 -14.51 -51.04 24.53
N TRP A 38 -14.24 -50.52 23.36
CA TRP A 38 -15.19 -50.21 22.31
C TRP A 38 -14.99 -51.16 21.13
N LYS A 39 -16.06 -51.73 20.60
CA LYS A 39 -16.05 -52.58 19.40
C LYS A 39 -16.90 -51.92 18.33
N LEU A 40 -16.43 -51.96 17.08
CA LEU A 40 -17.21 -51.52 15.94
C LEU A 40 -18.53 -52.30 15.89
N ALA A 41 -19.66 -51.59 15.83
CA ALA A 41 -20.95 -52.22 15.68
C ALA A 41 -21.11 -52.75 14.27
N SER A 42 -21.33 -54.09 14.14
CA SER A 42 -21.52 -54.73 12.85
C SER A 42 -22.88 -54.35 12.26
N GLY A 43 -22.96 -54.05 10.97
CA GLY A 43 -24.19 -53.76 10.25
C GLY A 43 -24.55 -52.25 10.14
N PHE A 44 -23.64 -51.36 10.50
CA PHE A 44 -23.84 -49.92 10.31
C PHE A 44 -22.81 -49.36 9.32
N ASP A 45 -23.26 -48.40 8.50
CA ASP A 45 -22.38 -47.73 7.54
C ASP A 45 -21.31 -46.91 8.26
N ILE A 46 -20.06 -47.15 7.90
CA ILE A 46 -18.91 -46.32 8.28
C ILE A 46 -18.82 -45.20 7.27
N ILE A 47 -18.90 -43.96 7.72
CA ILE A 47 -18.58 -42.78 6.91
C ILE A 47 -17.13 -42.45 7.19
N GLU A 48 -16.27 -42.67 6.20
CA GLU A 48 -14.85 -42.32 6.31
C GLU A 48 -14.68 -40.79 6.35
N PRO A 49 -13.73 -40.24 7.11
CA PRO A 49 -13.39 -38.83 7.07
C PRO A 49 -12.85 -38.47 5.69
N LYS A 50 -13.18 -37.28 5.23
CA LYS A 50 -12.62 -36.73 3.98
C LYS A 50 -11.82 -35.48 4.31
N ASP A 51 -10.56 -35.43 3.84
CA ASP A 51 -9.70 -34.27 3.99
C ASP A 51 -10.25 -33.06 3.26
N GLY A 52 -9.88 -31.87 3.73
CA GLY A 52 -10.17 -30.63 3.03
C GLY A 52 -9.34 -30.46 1.77
N TYR A 53 -9.65 -29.44 1.02
CA TYR A 53 -8.93 -29.06 -0.20
C TYR A 53 -7.69 -28.22 0.12
N ASP A 54 -6.75 -28.18 -0.83
CA ASP A 54 -5.60 -27.27 -0.80
C ASP A 54 -6.01 -25.92 -1.33
N VAL A 55 -5.71 -24.84 -0.60
CA VAL A 55 -5.91 -23.47 -1.04
C VAL A 55 -4.58 -22.86 -1.46
N VAL A 56 -4.44 -22.52 -2.74
CA VAL A 56 -3.25 -21.90 -3.30
C VAL A 56 -3.36 -20.39 -3.18
N SER A 57 -2.56 -19.80 -2.29
CA SER A 57 -2.55 -18.35 -2.08
C SER A 57 -1.81 -17.59 -3.18
N THR A 58 -2.05 -16.26 -3.26
CA THR A 58 -1.32 -15.35 -4.16
C THR A 58 -0.01 -14.86 -3.54
N ILE A 59 0.18 -15.10 -2.24
CA ILE A 59 1.36 -14.64 -1.50
C ILE A 59 2.63 -15.25 -2.10
N ASN A 60 3.61 -14.38 -2.33
CA ASN A 60 4.95 -14.79 -2.69
C ASN A 60 5.81 -14.73 -1.43
N ILE A 61 6.33 -15.88 -0.99
CA ILE A 61 7.05 -15.99 0.29
C ILE A 61 8.29 -15.08 0.33
N ASN A 62 9.00 -14.91 -0.79
CA ASN A 62 10.17 -14.05 -0.84
C ASN A 62 9.79 -12.58 -0.69
N ILE A 63 8.72 -12.14 -1.39
CA ILE A 63 8.21 -10.77 -1.26
C ILE A 63 7.65 -10.53 0.13
N GLN A 64 6.95 -11.51 0.72
CA GLN A 64 6.43 -11.45 2.08
C GLN A 64 7.56 -11.27 3.10
N ASP A 65 8.62 -12.03 2.99
CA ASP A 65 9.78 -11.94 3.88
C ASP A 65 10.48 -10.59 3.77
N ILE A 66 10.71 -10.12 2.54
CA ILE A 66 11.29 -8.80 2.28
C ILE A 66 10.42 -7.69 2.91
N ALA A 67 9.10 -7.74 2.71
CA ALA A 67 8.17 -6.75 3.21
C ALA A 67 8.10 -6.74 4.74
N HIS A 68 8.03 -7.93 5.35
CA HIS A 68 8.01 -8.10 6.80
C HIS A 68 9.27 -7.53 7.46
N HIS A 69 10.46 -7.92 6.99
CA HIS A 69 11.72 -7.46 7.56
C HIS A 69 11.95 -5.95 7.35
N ALA A 70 11.59 -5.40 6.19
CA ALA A 70 11.68 -3.97 5.94
C ALA A 70 10.78 -3.18 6.88
N LEU A 71 9.53 -3.62 7.09
CA LEU A 71 8.60 -3.01 8.03
C LEU A 71 9.12 -3.10 9.47
N LEU A 72 9.52 -4.30 9.91
CA LEU A 72 10.02 -4.55 11.26
C LEU A 72 11.22 -3.65 11.60
N THR A 73 12.16 -3.51 10.66
CA THR A 73 13.34 -2.65 10.83
C THR A 73 12.95 -1.21 11.10
N GLN A 74 12.00 -0.67 10.35
CA GLN A 74 11.56 0.72 10.53
C GLN A 74 10.72 0.90 11.79
N LEU A 75 9.84 -0.03 12.12
CA LEU A 75 9.07 0.01 13.36
C LEU A 75 9.98 0.06 14.59
N LYS A 76 11.02 -0.77 14.63
CA LYS A 76 12.04 -0.77 15.69
C LYS A 76 12.81 0.55 15.73
N LYS A 77 13.27 1.04 14.57
CA LYS A 77 14.02 2.31 14.47
C LYS A 77 13.25 3.49 15.02
N TYR A 78 11.96 3.57 14.69
CA TYR A 78 11.10 4.70 15.07
C TYR A 78 10.26 4.41 16.33
N LYS A 79 10.47 3.27 17.00
CA LYS A 79 9.71 2.83 18.18
C LYS A 79 8.20 3.01 17.99
N ALA A 80 7.71 2.72 16.79
CA ALA A 80 6.35 2.98 16.40
C ALA A 80 5.38 2.00 17.08
N GLN A 81 4.12 2.40 17.27
CA GLN A 81 3.14 1.56 17.92
C GLN A 81 2.77 0.35 17.07
N HIS A 82 2.45 0.57 15.80
CA HIS A 82 2.14 -0.47 14.84
C HIS A 82 2.33 0.03 13.41
N GLY A 83 2.27 -0.88 12.46
CA GLY A 83 2.30 -0.56 11.06
C GLY A 83 1.91 -1.73 10.18
N CYS A 84 1.64 -1.42 8.93
CA CYS A 84 1.37 -2.42 7.91
C CYS A 84 2.07 -2.08 6.59
N VAL A 85 2.28 -3.12 5.80
CA VAL A 85 2.74 -3.03 4.42
C VAL A 85 1.98 -4.00 3.56
N ILE A 86 1.62 -3.57 2.35
CA ILE A 86 0.92 -4.39 1.36
C ILE A 86 1.63 -4.22 0.03
N VAL A 87 1.89 -5.34 -0.66
CA VAL A 87 2.38 -5.37 -2.04
C VAL A 87 1.36 -6.09 -2.90
N MET A 88 0.90 -5.44 -3.96
CA MET A 88 -0.13 -5.96 -4.85
C MET A 88 0.34 -5.91 -6.32
N GLU A 89 0.06 -6.95 -7.08
CA GLU A 89 0.31 -6.98 -8.52
C GLU A 89 -0.72 -6.14 -9.27
N VAL A 90 -0.24 -5.24 -10.12
CA VAL A 90 -1.07 -4.18 -10.73
C VAL A 90 -2.19 -4.74 -11.58
N SER A 91 -1.90 -5.67 -12.49
CA SER A 91 -2.85 -6.16 -13.48
C SER A 91 -3.87 -7.16 -12.93
N THR A 92 -3.52 -7.88 -11.86
CA THR A 92 -4.30 -9.02 -11.37
C THR A 92 -4.98 -8.78 -10.02
N GLY A 93 -4.55 -7.77 -9.28
CA GLY A 93 -4.99 -7.53 -7.91
C GLY A 93 -4.47 -8.57 -6.90
N GLU A 94 -3.54 -9.44 -7.29
CA GLU A 94 -2.96 -10.43 -6.40
C GLU A 94 -2.14 -9.77 -5.30
N ILE A 95 -2.50 -10.04 -4.05
CA ILE A 95 -1.68 -9.64 -2.90
C ILE A 95 -0.47 -10.56 -2.84
N LYS A 96 0.71 -10.00 -3.09
CA LYS A 96 1.99 -10.74 -3.05
C LYS A 96 2.60 -10.73 -1.68
N ALA A 97 2.33 -9.70 -0.88
CA ALA A 97 2.72 -9.61 0.52
C ALA A 97 1.73 -8.74 1.29
N ILE A 98 1.50 -9.12 2.55
CA ILE A 98 0.76 -8.34 3.52
C ILE A 98 1.32 -8.64 4.91
N SER A 99 1.87 -7.62 5.58
CA SER A 99 2.43 -7.76 6.93
C SER A 99 1.87 -6.67 7.83
N ASN A 100 1.47 -7.08 9.03
CA ASN A 100 0.87 -6.21 10.05
C ASN A 100 1.61 -6.46 11.37
N LEU A 101 2.27 -5.46 11.89
CA LEU A 101 3.09 -5.58 13.10
C LEU A 101 2.67 -4.57 14.15
N GLU A 102 2.47 -5.06 15.37
CA GLU A 102 2.11 -4.25 16.55
C GLU A 102 3.11 -4.50 17.68
N LEU A 103 3.51 -3.42 18.35
CA LEU A 103 4.39 -3.49 19.53
C LEU A 103 3.65 -4.10 20.72
N ASN A 104 4.13 -5.22 21.19
CA ASN A 104 3.75 -5.77 22.48
C ASN A 104 4.60 -5.10 23.57
N LYS A 105 4.02 -4.15 24.26
CA LYS A 105 4.70 -3.35 25.31
C LYS A 105 5.22 -4.19 26.49
N LYS A 106 4.69 -5.42 26.70
CA LYS A 106 5.13 -6.30 27.78
C LYS A 106 6.42 -7.03 27.45
N THR A 107 6.60 -7.41 26.19
CA THR A 107 7.75 -8.20 25.73
C THR A 107 8.73 -7.39 24.89
N ASP A 108 8.41 -6.13 24.58
CA ASP A 108 9.16 -5.24 23.69
C ASP A 108 9.44 -5.89 22.30
N THR A 109 8.46 -6.64 21.80
CA THR A 109 8.52 -7.34 20.52
C THR A 109 7.37 -6.93 19.62
N TYR A 110 7.61 -6.94 18.29
CA TYR A 110 6.56 -6.73 17.31
C TYR A 110 5.98 -8.08 16.88
N THR A 111 4.65 -8.18 16.93
CA THR A 111 3.91 -9.41 16.57
C THR A 111 2.68 -9.09 15.74
N GLU A 112 2.23 -10.03 14.92
CA GLU A 112 0.97 -9.90 14.19
C GLU A 112 -0.22 -10.25 15.10
N ARG A 113 -1.13 -9.30 15.30
CA ARG A 113 -2.33 -9.46 16.14
C ARG A 113 -3.60 -9.04 15.42
N TYR A 114 -3.59 -7.85 14.82
CA TYR A 114 -4.70 -7.28 14.09
C TYR A 114 -4.27 -7.01 12.65
N ASN A 115 -5.19 -7.18 11.71
CA ASN A 115 -4.93 -6.86 10.31
C ASN A 115 -5.23 -5.38 10.03
N PHE A 116 -4.28 -4.52 10.38
CA PHE A 116 -4.38 -3.07 10.18
C PHE A 116 -4.57 -2.71 8.70
N ALA A 117 -3.99 -3.49 7.81
CA ALA A 117 -4.03 -3.26 6.37
C ALA A 117 -5.45 -3.23 5.80
N ILE A 118 -6.36 -4.06 6.33
CA ILE A 118 -7.74 -4.16 5.86
C ILE A 118 -8.77 -3.64 6.87
N GLY A 119 -8.46 -3.63 8.16
CA GLY A 119 -9.43 -3.35 9.21
C GLY A 119 -9.38 -1.93 9.77
N GLU A 120 -8.24 -1.24 9.70
CA GLU A 120 -8.09 0.08 10.31
C GLU A 120 -8.36 1.21 9.31
N ALA A 121 -9.60 1.71 9.29
CA ALA A 121 -9.94 2.92 8.54
C ALA A 121 -9.51 4.17 9.33
N HIS A 122 -8.66 4.99 8.73
CA HIS A 122 -8.13 6.21 9.33
C HIS A 122 -8.09 7.37 8.32
N GLU A 123 -7.82 8.57 8.79
CA GLU A 123 -7.57 9.73 7.95
C GLU A 123 -6.23 9.53 7.18
N PRO A 124 -6.27 9.37 5.85
CA PRO A 124 -5.08 8.99 5.08
C PRO A 124 -4.07 10.12 4.92
N GLY A 125 -4.46 11.36 5.23
CA GLY A 125 -3.62 12.53 5.03
C GLY A 125 -3.20 12.71 3.57
N SER A 126 -1.96 13.16 3.34
CA SER A 126 -1.49 13.58 2.01
C SER A 126 -1.47 12.50 0.93
N VAL A 127 -1.61 11.22 1.25
CA VAL A 127 -1.81 10.19 0.22
C VAL A 127 -3.17 10.34 -0.47
N PHE A 128 -4.15 10.95 0.19
CA PHE A 128 -5.46 11.26 -0.40
C PHE A 128 -5.40 12.35 -1.49
N LYS A 129 -4.34 13.15 -1.53
CA LYS A 129 -4.19 14.20 -2.57
C LYS A 129 -4.20 13.66 -3.98
N LEU A 130 -3.84 12.38 -4.19
CA LEU A 130 -3.99 11.72 -5.49
C LEU A 130 -5.46 11.65 -5.89
N MET A 131 -6.34 11.21 -4.98
CA MET A 131 -7.79 11.15 -5.21
C MET A 131 -8.34 12.55 -5.53
N THR A 132 -7.87 13.54 -4.80
CA THR A 132 -8.25 14.96 -5.00
C THR A 132 -7.89 15.47 -6.39
N VAL A 133 -6.66 15.28 -6.86
CA VAL A 133 -6.26 15.78 -8.18
C VAL A 133 -6.93 14.99 -9.30
N VAL A 134 -7.11 13.69 -9.15
CA VAL A 134 -7.84 12.86 -10.12
C VAL A 134 -9.30 13.33 -10.22
N ALA A 135 -9.97 13.54 -9.08
CA ALA A 135 -11.34 14.05 -9.07
C ALA A 135 -11.45 15.44 -9.76
N ALA A 136 -10.51 16.34 -9.49
CA ALA A 136 -10.48 17.65 -10.11
C ALA A 136 -10.25 17.59 -11.63
N MET A 137 -9.30 16.75 -12.08
CA MET A 137 -9.01 16.56 -13.51
C MET A 137 -10.21 15.95 -14.26
N GLU A 138 -10.88 14.95 -13.72
CA GLU A 138 -12.04 14.30 -14.36
C GLU A 138 -13.28 15.21 -14.38
N THR A 139 -13.54 15.98 -13.29
CA THR A 139 -14.76 16.77 -13.16
C THR A 139 -14.66 18.13 -13.85
N ARG A 140 -13.49 18.74 -13.85
CA ARG A 140 -13.27 20.11 -14.36
C ARG A 140 -12.38 20.18 -15.59
N ASN A 141 -11.97 19.05 -16.15
CA ASN A 141 -11.10 18.93 -17.33
C ASN A 141 -9.85 19.84 -17.25
N ILE A 142 -9.28 19.95 -16.05
CA ILE A 142 -8.02 20.68 -15.84
C ILE A 142 -6.82 19.79 -16.14
N ASP A 143 -5.66 20.41 -16.32
CA ASP A 143 -4.39 19.70 -16.56
C ASP A 143 -3.42 19.85 -15.38
N THR A 144 -2.34 19.07 -15.41
CA THR A 144 -1.21 19.14 -14.47
C THR A 144 -0.53 20.51 -14.45
N THR A 145 -0.70 21.30 -15.52
CA THR A 145 -0.22 22.69 -15.66
C THR A 145 -1.17 23.73 -15.03
N TYR A 146 -2.38 23.31 -14.59
CA TYR A 146 -3.32 24.21 -13.91
C TYR A 146 -2.61 24.95 -12.77
N VAL A 147 -2.85 26.25 -12.64
CA VAL A 147 -2.13 27.10 -11.70
C VAL A 147 -2.94 27.27 -10.42
N VAL A 148 -2.31 26.96 -9.29
CA VAL A 148 -2.83 27.19 -7.94
C VAL A 148 -1.98 28.24 -7.23
N ASP A 149 -2.59 29.05 -6.38
CA ASP A 149 -1.89 30.06 -5.58
C ASP A 149 -1.66 29.52 -4.17
N ILE A 150 -0.43 29.18 -3.85
CA ILE A 150 -0.03 28.67 -2.54
C ILE A 150 0.32 29.79 -1.53
N LYS A 151 0.16 31.06 -1.95
CA LYS A 151 0.47 32.23 -1.11
C LYS A 151 1.89 32.18 -0.56
N ASP A 152 2.00 32.32 0.76
CA ASP A 152 3.21 32.14 1.56
C ASP A 152 3.20 30.78 2.32
N GLY A 153 2.46 29.79 1.84
CA GLY A 153 2.30 28.48 2.48
C GLY A 153 1.25 28.48 3.60
N LYS A 154 0.40 29.51 3.68
CA LYS A 154 -0.72 29.60 4.61
C LYS A 154 -1.98 30.13 3.93
N GLN A 155 -3.11 29.55 4.25
CA GLN A 155 -4.42 29.98 3.77
C GLN A 155 -5.46 29.73 4.85
N GLN A 156 -6.27 30.72 5.13
CA GLN A 156 -7.39 30.60 6.06
C GLN A 156 -8.70 30.47 5.26
N TYR A 157 -9.51 29.49 5.68
CA TYR A 157 -10.90 29.35 5.28
C TYR A 157 -11.75 29.32 6.54
N TYR A 158 -12.69 30.24 6.63
CA TYR A 158 -13.49 30.46 7.85
C TYR A 158 -12.58 30.62 9.08
N ASP A 159 -12.73 29.77 10.08
CA ASP A 159 -11.99 29.75 11.35
C ASP A 159 -10.74 28.88 11.33
N LYS A 160 -10.51 28.13 10.23
CA LYS A 160 -9.40 27.17 10.11
C LYS A 160 -8.30 27.67 9.19
N THR A 161 -7.08 27.65 9.69
CA THR A 161 -5.87 27.91 8.90
C THR A 161 -5.25 26.59 8.41
N PHE A 162 -5.07 26.50 7.10
CA PHE A 162 -4.32 25.42 6.45
C PHE A 162 -2.90 25.91 6.19
N GLN A 163 -1.92 25.04 6.45
CA GLN A 163 -0.51 25.40 6.33
C GLN A 163 0.28 24.26 5.70
N ASP A 164 1.24 24.62 4.86
CA ASP A 164 2.22 23.71 4.30
C ASP A 164 3.20 23.27 5.40
N SER A 165 3.60 22.01 5.36
CA SER A 165 4.57 21.46 6.33
C SER A 165 5.99 21.93 6.07
N GLN A 166 6.31 22.30 4.83
CA GLN A 166 7.59 22.82 4.41
C GLN A 166 7.36 23.97 3.40
N HIS A 167 8.06 25.07 3.57
CA HIS A 167 7.98 26.24 2.71
C HIS A 167 9.09 26.20 1.66
N HIS A 168 8.83 25.59 0.50
CA HIS A 168 9.78 25.56 -0.61
C HIS A 168 9.52 26.61 -1.67
N PHE A 169 8.26 27.04 -1.80
CA PHE A 169 7.80 27.96 -2.84
C PHE A 169 6.72 28.88 -2.28
N THR A 170 6.49 30.00 -2.97
CA THR A 170 5.44 30.99 -2.68
C THR A 170 4.73 31.38 -3.96
N GLY A 171 3.51 31.93 -3.84
CA GLY A 171 2.74 32.46 -4.96
C GLY A 171 2.17 31.38 -5.86
N ARG A 172 2.13 31.66 -7.15
CA ARG A 172 1.44 30.82 -8.15
C ARG A 172 2.36 29.76 -8.74
N ILE A 173 1.96 28.50 -8.60
CA ILE A 173 2.71 27.33 -9.12
C ILE A 173 1.76 26.37 -9.86
N SER A 174 2.33 25.50 -10.70
CA SER A 174 1.52 24.46 -11.37
C SER A 174 1.00 23.43 -10.38
N LEU A 175 -0.14 22.81 -10.70
CA LEU A 175 -0.74 21.71 -9.93
C LEU A 175 0.24 20.56 -9.73
N ASN A 176 0.99 20.18 -10.78
CA ASN A 176 2.04 19.17 -10.67
C ASN A 176 3.09 19.53 -9.61
N LYS A 177 3.55 20.78 -9.60
CA LYS A 177 4.53 21.25 -8.63
C LYS A 177 3.96 21.27 -7.21
N ALA A 178 2.72 21.78 -7.03
CA ALA A 178 2.03 21.79 -5.74
C ALA A 178 1.83 20.37 -5.19
N PHE A 179 1.46 19.42 -6.05
CA PHE A 179 1.35 18.00 -5.69
C PHE A 179 2.70 17.39 -5.32
N SER A 180 3.75 17.66 -6.10
CA SER A 180 5.09 17.12 -5.90
C SER A 180 5.70 17.54 -4.56
N VAL A 181 5.54 18.82 -4.16
CA VAL A 181 5.98 19.32 -2.84
C VAL A 181 4.97 19.01 -1.72
N SER A 182 3.86 18.37 -2.06
CA SER A 182 2.79 18.06 -1.11
C SER A 182 2.17 19.28 -0.42
N SER A 183 2.00 20.41 -1.16
CA SER A 183 1.39 21.61 -0.62
C SER A 183 -0.05 21.35 -0.15
N ASN A 184 -0.35 21.67 1.10
CA ASN A 184 -1.71 21.64 1.63
C ASN A 184 -2.51 22.80 1.07
N VAL A 185 -1.88 23.99 1.05
CA VAL A 185 -2.51 25.23 0.54
C VAL A 185 -2.87 25.07 -0.92
N GLY A 186 -1.99 24.49 -1.74
CA GLY A 186 -2.28 24.24 -3.16
C GLY A 186 -3.46 23.31 -3.38
N MET A 187 -3.62 22.26 -2.54
CA MET A 187 -4.76 21.34 -2.65
C MET A 187 -6.06 21.97 -2.15
N THR A 188 -6.02 22.72 -1.04
CA THR A 188 -7.21 23.42 -0.52
C THR A 188 -7.66 24.52 -1.50
N GLU A 189 -6.72 25.27 -2.07
CA GLU A 189 -7.02 26.27 -3.12
C GLU A 189 -7.63 25.64 -4.36
N LEU A 190 -7.08 24.50 -4.82
CA LEU A 190 -7.63 23.75 -5.95
C LEU A 190 -9.13 23.42 -5.76
N VAL A 191 -9.47 22.78 -4.63
CA VAL A 191 -10.86 22.36 -4.42
C VAL A 191 -11.77 23.54 -4.10
N HIS A 192 -11.28 24.54 -3.37
CA HIS A 192 -12.07 25.74 -3.06
C HIS A 192 -12.43 26.50 -4.34
N SER A 193 -11.44 26.79 -5.20
CA SER A 193 -11.67 27.51 -6.46
C SER A 193 -12.60 26.77 -7.41
N LEU A 194 -12.52 25.43 -7.46
CA LEU A 194 -13.28 24.64 -8.42
C LEU A 194 -14.64 24.16 -7.91
N PHE A 195 -14.80 23.94 -6.60
CA PHE A 195 -15.95 23.23 -6.04
C PHE A 195 -16.67 23.94 -4.90
N ALA A 196 -16.18 25.07 -4.36
CA ALA A 196 -16.84 25.73 -3.22
C ALA A 196 -18.30 26.12 -3.51
N LYS A 197 -18.63 26.46 -4.77
CA LYS A 197 -20.01 26.80 -5.19
C LYS A 197 -20.92 25.55 -5.27
N ASN A 198 -20.36 24.38 -5.57
CA ASN A 198 -21.09 23.12 -5.65
C ASN A 198 -20.19 21.96 -5.14
N PRO A 199 -20.05 21.79 -3.82
CA PRO A 199 -19.20 20.73 -3.24
C PRO A 199 -19.66 19.30 -3.59
N SER A 200 -20.95 19.15 -3.94
CA SER A 200 -21.52 17.87 -4.36
C SER A 200 -20.83 17.28 -5.59
N ASP A 201 -20.32 18.09 -6.51
CA ASP A 201 -19.62 17.61 -7.70
C ASP A 201 -18.33 16.87 -7.30
N PHE A 202 -17.57 17.43 -6.33
CA PHE A 202 -16.36 16.79 -5.82
C PHE A 202 -16.66 15.49 -5.10
N THR A 203 -17.62 15.51 -4.17
CA THR A 203 -17.98 14.30 -3.41
C THR A 203 -18.57 13.23 -4.30
N THR A 204 -19.44 13.56 -5.27
CA THR A 204 -19.98 12.61 -6.24
C THR A 204 -18.87 11.94 -7.05
N GLN A 205 -17.86 12.71 -7.46
CA GLN A 205 -16.71 12.13 -8.16
C GLN A 205 -15.92 11.18 -7.27
N LEU A 206 -15.67 11.51 -6.00
CA LEU A 206 -15.02 10.60 -5.06
C LEU A 206 -15.81 9.30 -4.87
N LEU A 207 -17.15 9.39 -4.77
CA LEU A 207 -18.02 8.23 -4.67
C LEU A 207 -17.97 7.35 -5.93
N SER A 208 -17.94 7.96 -7.12
CA SER A 208 -17.82 7.23 -8.39
C SER A 208 -16.50 6.49 -8.55
N MET A 209 -15.46 6.88 -7.79
CA MET A 209 -14.17 6.22 -7.73
C MET A 209 -14.11 5.07 -6.70
N ASN A 210 -15.25 4.63 -6.16
CA ASN A 210 -15.37 3.56 -5.15
C ASN A 210 -14.67 3.83 -3.81
N LEU A 211 -14.49 5.10 -3.42
CA LEU A 211 -13.79 5.46 -2.18
C LEU A 211 -14.65 5.32 -0.93
N ASN A 212 -15.96 5.14 -1.07
CA ASN A 212 -16.93 5.02 0.02
C ASN A 212 -17.47 3.59 0.20
N GLN A 213 -16.89 2.61 -0.48
CA GLN A 213 -17.34 1.22 -0.44
C GLN A 213 -16.23 0.30 0.01
N GLN A 214 -16.58 -0.74 0.73
CA GLN A 214 -15.67 -1.85 1.00
C GLN A 214 -15.27 -2.52 -0.32
N LEU A 215 -14.09 -3.14 -0.33
CA LEU A 215 -13.57 -3.87 -1.49
C LEU A 215 -14.24 -5.24 -1.66
N GLY A 216 -15.02 -5.66 -0.66
CA GLY A 216 -15.72 -6.95 -0.66
C GLY A 216 -14.76 -8.12 -0.52
N LEU A 217 -13.81 -8.02 0.41
CA LEU A 217 -12.84 -9.07 0.68
C LEU A 217 -13.52 -10.26 1.37
N PRO A 218 -13.07 -11.50 1.09
CA PRO A 218 -13.58 -12.68 1.78
C PRO A 218 -13.13 -12.76 3.26
N ILE A 219 -12.12 -12.00 3.64
CA ILE A 219 -11.61 -11.95 5.02
C ILE A 219 -12.51 -11.02 5.85
N LEU A 220 -12.97 -11.51 6.98
CA LEU A 220 -13.81 -10.74 7.91
C LEU A 220 -13.03 -9.58 8.54
N GLY A 221 -13.74 -8.48 8.81
CA GLY A 221 -13.18 -7.32 9.51
C GLY A 221 -12.62 -6.25 8.58
N GLU A 222 -13.08 -6.19 7.33
CA GLU A 222 -12.80 -5.06 6.46
C GLU A 222 -13.40 -3.77 7.04
N GLY A 223 -12.56 -2.74 7.18
CA GLY A 223 -12.96 -1.46 7.74
C GLY A 223 -13.92 -0.69 6.84
N GLU A 224 -14.84 0.03 7.45
CA GLU A 224 -15.82 0.87 6.76
C GLU A 224 -15.16 2.18 6.30
N PRO A 225 -15.16 2.46 4.98
CA PRO A 225 -14.73 3.76 4.49
C PRO A 225 -15.80 4.84 4.76
N PHE A 226 -15.34 6.07 4.96
CA PHE A 226 -16.23 7.20 5.15
C PHE A 226 -15.77 8.38 4.30
N ILE A 227 -16.64 8.82 3.40
CA ILE A 227 -16.46 10.03 2.57
C ILE A 227 -17.68 10.91 2.83
N PRO A 228 -17.53 12.03 3.57
CA PRO A 228 -18.66 12.92 3.86
C PRO A 228 -19.17 13.61 2.60
N THR A 229 -20.46 13.87 2.57
CA THR A 229 -21.16 14.63 1.54
C THR A 229 -21.79 15.89 2.15
N PRO A 230 -22.15 16.91 1.35
CA PRO A 230 -22.81 18.11 1.85
C PRO A 230 -24.15 17.88 2.56
N ARG A 231 -24.71 16.66 2.46
CA ARG A 231 -25.95 16.25 3.17
C ARG A 231 -25.69 15.69 4.56
N ASP A 232 -24.43 15.36 4.86
CA ASP A 232 -24.09 14.76 6.16
C ASP A 232 -24.09 15.82 7.27
N LYS A 233 -24.58 15.45 8.44
CA LYS A 233 -24.62 16.34 9.62
C LYS A 233 -23.23 16.83 10.08
N LEU A 234 -22.18 16.11 9.73
CA LEU A 234 -20.79 16.46 10.05
C LEU A 234 -20.16 17.42 9.03
N TRP A 235 -20.88 17.75 7.95
CA TRP A 235 -20.37 18.71 6.96
C TRP A 235 -20.32 20.12 7.55
N SER A 236 -19.17 20.76 7.44
CA SER A 236 -18.91 22.13 7.91
C SER A 236 -18.34 22.98 6.78
N GLY A 237 -18.21 24.29 7.02
CA GLY A 237 -17.63 25.22 6.04
C GLY A 237 -16.20 24.89 5.59
N VAL A 238 -15.48 24.07 6.34
CA VAL A 238 -14.08 23.67 6.04
C VAL A 238 -13.92 22.18 5.70
N THR A 239 -15.03 21.44 5.55
CA THR A 239 -14.98 20.01 5.25
C THR A 239 -14.39 19.76 3.86
N LEU A 240 -14.78 20.52 2.87
CA LEU A 240 -14.28 20.40 1.49
C LEU A 240 -12.75 20.52 1.44
N GLU A 241 -12.21 21.59 2.03
CA GLU A 241 -10.77 21.85 2.09
C GLU A 241 -10.05 20.78 2.91
N SER A 242 -10.64 20.34 4.02
CA SER A 242 -10.06 19.27 4.85
C SER A 242 -9.97 17.95 4.10
N MET A 243 -11.03 17.57 3.35
CA MET A 243 -11.04 16.36 2.53
C MET A 243 -9.94 16.39 1.47
N SER A 244 -9.68 17.55 0.85
CA SER A 244 -8.67 17.66 -0.20
C SER A 244 -7.26 17.26 0.21
N ILE A 245 -6.98 17.28 1.49
CA ILE A 245 -5.69 16.90 2.08
C ILE A 245 -5.78 15.63 2.95
N GLY A 246 -6.92 14.91 2.87
CA GLY A 246 -7.12 13.61 3.49
C GLY A 246 -7.51 13.65 4.97
N TYR A 247 -8.14 14.75 5.42
CA TYR A 247 -8.83 14.83 6.71
C TYR A 247 -10.34 14.79 6.52
N ALA A 248 -11.08 14.53 7.58
CA ALA A 248 -12.54 14.33 7.56
C ALA A 248 -13.01 13.12 6.73
N VAL A 249 -12.13 12.35 6.15
CA VAL A 249 -12.38 11.09 5.42
C VAL A 249 -11.74 9.94 6.18
N LYS A 250 -12.27 8.72 6.02
CA LYS A 250 -11.64 7.52 6.57
C LYS A 250 -11.61 6.44 5.50
N ILE A 251 -10.44 5.88 5.26
CA ILE A 251 -10.23 4.74 4.35
C ILE A 251 -9.15 3.82 4.91
N THR A 252 -9.20 2.55 4.58
CA THR A 252 -8.16 1.60 5.00
C THR A 252 -6.91 1.72 4.14
N PRO A 253 -5.76 1.22 4.60
CA PRO A 253 -4.55 1.13 3.77
C PRO A 253 -4.78 0.38 2.46
N LEU A 254 -5.51 -0.74 2.49
CA LEU A 254 -5.78 -1.52 1.28
C LEU A 254 -6.72 -0.79 0.32
N GLN A 255 -7.74 -0.06 0.81
CA GLN A 255 -8.59 0.79 -0.03
C GLN A 255 -7.77 1.90 -0.70
N SER A 256 -6.88 2.55 0.05
CA SER A 256 -5.93 3.52 -0.50
C SER A 256 -5.07 2.89 -1.58
N LEU A 257 -4.49 1.69 -1.32
CA LEU A 257 -3.66 0.97 -2.28
C LEU A 257 -4.45 0.57 -3.54
N ALA A 258 -5.69 0.12 -3.40
CA ALA A 258 -6.54 -0.26 -4.54
C ALA A 258 -6.75 0.92 -5.51
N PHE A 259 -6.86 2.15 -4.98
CA PHE A 259 -6.92 3.35 -5.83
C PHE A 259 -5.59 3.65 -6.52
N TYR A 260 -4.45 3.60 -5.80
CA TYR A 260 -3.13 3.76 -6.39
C TYR A 260 -2.85 2.70 -7.46
N ASN A 261 -3.28 1.47 -7.20
CA ASN A 261 -3.21 0.37 -8.17
C ASN A 261 -4.06 0.65 -9.41
N ALA A 262 -5.27 1.19 -9.25
CA ALA A 262 -6.12 1.56 -10.38
C ALA A 262 -5.45 2.63 -11.26
N ILE A 263 -4.77 3.62 -10.68
CA ILE A 263 -4.01 4.62 -11.43
C ILE A 263 -2.84 3.96 -12.18
N ALA A 264 -2.10 3.07 -11.54
CA ALA A 264 -1.04 2.29 -12.16
C ALA A 264 -1.58 1.41 -13.33
N ASN A 265 -2.81 0.91 -13.19
CA ASN A 265 -3.52 0.06 -14.14
C ASN A 265 -4.39 0.84 -15.15
N GLY A 266 -4.02 2.09 -15.47
CA GLY A 266 -4.68 2.89 -16.49
C GLY A 266 -6.11 3.32 -16.18
N GLY A 267 -6.48 3.37 -14.91
CA GLY A 267 -7.81 3.79 -14.42
C GLY A 267 -8.78 2.65 -14.15
N VAL A 268 -8.33 1.39 -14.22
CA VAL A 268 -9.15 0.20 -13.94
C VAL A 268 -8.84 -0.34 -12.54
N MET A 269 -9.84 -0.36 -11.67
CA MET A 269 -9.73 -0.90 -10.31
C MET A 269 -10.06 -2.38 -10.29
N VAL A 270 -9.06 -3.21 -10.08
CA VAL A 270 -9.21 -4.65 -9.87
C VAL A 270 -9.38 -4.96 -8.39
N LYS A 271 -10.14 -6.01 -8.08
CA LYS A 271 -10.36 -6.47 -6.71
C LYS A 271 -9.10 -7.11 -6.14
N PRO A 272 -8.64 -6.67 -4.97
CA PRO A 272 -7.57 -7.36 -4.28
C PRO A 272 -7.97 -8.80 -3.97
N ARG A 273 -7.09 -9.75 -4.28
CA ARG A 273 -7.33 -11.18 -4.05
C ARG A 273 -6.14 -11.85 -3.39
N MET A 274 -6.42 -12.85 -2.58
CA MET A 274 -5.41 -13.53 -1.77
C MET A 274 -5.24 -15.00 -2.12
N ILE A 275 -6.13 -15.55 -2.96
CA ILE A 275 -6.02 -16.93 -3.45
C ILE A 275 -6.12 -16.97 -4.98
N LYS A 276 -5.51 -17.99 -5.57
CA LYS A 276 -5.52 -18.30 -7.01
C LYS A 276 -6.49 -19.39 -7.36
N GLU A 277 -6.40 -20.48 -6.62
CA GLU A 277 -7.15 -21.70 -6.93
C GLU A 277 -7.29 -22.58 -5.69
N VAL A 278 -8.26 -23.48 -5.75
CA VAL A 278 -8.47 -24.58 -4.82
C VAL A 278 -8.18 -25.89 -5.54
N LYS A 279 -7.46 -26.78 -4.90
CA LYS A 279 -7.05 -28.10 -5.45
C LYS A 279 -7.50 -29.23 -4.57
N GLU A 280 -7.81 -30.36 -5.21
CA GLU A 280 -7.86 -31.66 -4.59
C GLU A 280 -6.68 -32.45 -5.17
N TRP A 281 -5.68 -32.71 -4.36
CA TRP A 281 -4.39 -33.23 -4.82
C TRP A 281 -3.78 -32.31 -5.90
N ASN A 282 -3.56 -32.82 -7.10
CA ASN A 282 -3.03 -32.05 -8.22
C ASN A 282 -4.13 -31.50 -9.19
N LYS A 283 -5.42 -31.75 -8.88
CA LYS A 283 -6.53 -31.33 -9.72
C LYS A 283 -7.10 -30.00 -9.22
N THR A 284 -7.16 -29.00 -10.09
CA THR A 284 -7.86 -27.74 -9.79
C THR A 284 -9.36 -28.00 -9.74
N ILE A 285 -9.98 -27.70 -8.60
CA ILE A 285 -11.42 -27.77 -8.35
C ILE A 285 -12.08 -26.43 -8.68
N GLU A 286 -11.45 -25.33 -8.29
CA GLU A 286 -11.94 -23.98 -8.54
C GLU A 286 -10.79 -23.02 -8.80
N LYS A 287 -10.99 -22.08 -9.73
CA LYS A 287 -10.02 -21.06 -10.06
C LYS A 287 -10.64 -19.68 -9.89
N PHE A 288 -9.95 -18.80 -9.17
CA PHE A 288 -10.37 -17.42 -8.95
C PHE A 288 -9.75 -16.52 -10.02
N ASN A 289 -10.60 -15.95 -10.86
CA ASN A 289 -10.17 -15.04 -11.91
C ASN A 289 -10.05 -13.60 -11.42
N VAL A 290 -9.44 -12.73 -12.23
CA VAL A 290 -9.39 -11.29 -11.97
C VAL A 290 -10.81 -10.73 -12.00
N GLU A 291 -11.20 -10.04 -10.93
CA GLU A 291 -12.48 -9.35 -10.80
C GLU A 291 -12.25 -7.84 -10.86
N ILE A 292 -13.04 -7.14 -11.66
CA ILE A 292 -12.99 -5.68 -11.79
C ILE A 292 -14.06 -5.08 -10.88
N ILE A 293 -13.65 -4.26 -9.91
CA ILE A 293 -14.57 -3.50 -9.05
C ILE A 293 -15.12 -2.29 -9.80
N ASN A 294 -14.24 -1.56 -10.48
CA ASN A 294 -14.62 -0.38 -11.24
C ASN A 294 -13.79 -0.32 -12.53
N GLY A 295 -14.46 -0.41 -13.66
CA GLY A 295 -13.81 -0.38 -14.98
C GLY A 295 -13.26 0.99 -15.38
N LYS A 296 -13.61 2.06 -14.64
CA LYS A 296 -13.19 3.42 -14.96
C LYS A 296 -13.28 4.33 -13.74
N VAL A 297 -12.28 4.26 -12.84
CA VAL A 297 -12.15 5.26 -11.75
C VAL A 297 -11.75 6.65 -12.29
N CYS A 298 -11.08 6.67 -13.44
CA CYS A 298 -10.77 7.85 -14.23
C CYS A 298 -10.45 7.46 -15.68
N SER A 299 -10.33 8.43 -16.56
CA SER A 299 -9.87 8.21 -17.93
C SER A 299 -8.40 7.74 -17.94
N LYS A 300 -8.01 6.97 -18.97
CA LYS A 300 -6.61 6.55 -19.16
C LYS A 300 -5.68 7.76 -19.22
N GLN A 301 -6.12 8.85 -19.89
CA GLN A 301 -5.35 10.10 -19.97
C GLN A 301 -5.08 10.69 -18.58
N THR A 302 -6.09 10.74 -17.72
CA THR A 302 -5.94 11.23 -16.33
C THR A 302 -5.03 10.28 -15.53
N ALA A 303 -5.17 8.97 -15.70
CA ALA A 303 -4.30 8.00 -15.04
C ALA A 303 -2.83 8.19 -15.46
N ASP A 304 -2.55 8.41 -16.76
CA ASP A 304 -1.19 8.63 -17.26
C ASP A 304 -0.59 9.95 -16.73
N LYS A 305 -1.39 11.03 -16.68
CA LYS A 305 -0.99 12.29 -16.04
C LYS A 305 -0.69 12.10 -14.55
N ALA A 306 -1.56 11.41 -13.82
CA ALA A 306 -1.39 11.12 -12.39
C ALA A 306 -0.15 10.26 -12.11
N LYS A 307 0.17 9.28 -12.97
CA LYS A 307 1.43 8.51 -12.91
C LYS A 307 2.65 9.44 -13.02
N GLY A 308 2.63 10.38 -13.98
CA GLY A 308 3.69 11.37 -14.14
C GLY A 308 3.86 12.26 -12.90
N MET A 309 2.74 12.73 -12.31
CA MET A 309 2.77 13.50 -11.06
C MET A 309 3.37 12.71 -9.89
N LEU A 310 3.00 11.44 -9.74
CA LEU A 310 3.56 10.55 -8.71
C LEU A 310 5.05 10.27 -8.92
N ALA A 311 5.50 10.15 -10.18
CA ALA A 311 6.91 10.02 -10.51
C ALA A 311 7.70 11.29 -10.13
N ASP A 312 7.14 12.47 -10.39
CA ASP A 312 7.78 13.74 -10.06
C ASP A 312 7.94 13.97 -8.55
N VAL A 313 7.07 13.40 -7.70
CA VAL A 313 7.25 13.41 -6.23
C VAL A 313 8.61 12.81 -5.81
N VAL A 314 9.06 11.79 -6.51
CA VAL A 314 10.33 11.09 -6.22
C VAL A 314 11.48 11.62 -7.07
N ARG A 315 11.25 11.84 -8.36
CA ARG A 315 12.30 12.21 -9.33
C ARG A 315 12.81 13.65 -9.17
N ARG A 316 11.89 14.60 -8.92
CA ARG A 316 12.27 16.03 -8.83
C ARG A 316 12.99 16.33 -7.51
N SER A 317 14.08 17.10 -7.58
CA SER A 317 14.87 17.48 -6.40
C SER A 317 14.09 18.21 -5.31
N TYR A 318 13.01 18.90 -5.68
CA TYR A 318 12.09 19.56 -4.76
C TYR A 318 10.93 18.65 -4.30
N GLY A 319 10.81 17.45 -4.85
CA GLY A 319 9.72 16.54 -4.53
C GLY A 319 9.78 16.03 -3.09
N SER A 320 8.63 15.91 -2.43
CA SER A 320 8.54 15.49 -1.04
C SER A 320 9.08 14.07 -0.78
N GLY A 321 9.22 13.26 -1.82
CA GLY A 321 9.79 11.91 -1.79
C GLY A 321 11.20 11.81 -2.39
N HIS A 322 11.86 12.92 -2.74
CA HIS A 322 13.15 12.89 -3.46
C HIS A 322 14.26 12.09 -2.76
N ARG A 323 14.25 12.02 -1.43
CA ARG A 323 15.20 11.19 -0.66
C ARG A 323 15.12 9.69 -1.01
N LEU A 324 14.02 9.27 -1.64
CA LEU A 324 13.82 7.89 -2.07
C LEU A 324 14.28 7.64 -3.50
N TYR A 325 14.67 8.68 -4.23
CA TYR A 325 15.16 8.56 -5.61
C TYR A 325 16.28 7.52 -5.70
N SER A 326 16.26 6.74 -6.76
CA SER A 326 17.33 5.82 -7.14
C SER A 326 17.60 5.97 -8.64
N PRO A 327 18.86 5.98 -9.08
CA PRO A 327 19.18 5.91 -10.49
C PRO A 327 18.99 4.50 -11.07
N ASP A 328 18.99 3.46 -10.21
CA ASP A 328 19.03 2.05 -10.62
C ASP A 328 17.65 1.49 -10.99
N PHE A 329 16.58 2.06 -10.42
CA PHE A 329 15.22 1.64 -10.71
C PHE A 329 14.23 2.79 -10.54
N SER A 330 13.16 2.76 -11.33
CA SER A 330 12.13 3.78 -11.29
C SER A 330 11.01 3.43 -10.34
N MET A 331 10.59 4.41 -9.52
CA MET A 331 9.41 4.28 -8.66
C MET A 331 8.64 5.60 -8.59
N ALA A 332 7.34 5.49 -8.44
CA ALA A 332 6.42 6.61 -8.28
C ALA A 332 5.65 6.45 -6.97
N GLY A 333 5.31 7.55 -6.31
CA GLY A 333 4.52 7.45 -5.10
C GLY A 333 4.30 8.79 -4.43
N LYS A 334 3.54 8.77 -3.33
CA LYS A 334 3.18 9.93 -2.53
C LYS A 334 3.49 9.70 -1.07
N THR A 335 4.13 10.68 -0.46
CA THR A 335 4.36 10.75 0.98
C THR A 335 3.11 11.20 1.70
N GLY A 336 2.83 10.62 2.86
CA GLY A 336 1.79 11.07 3.78
C GLY A 336 2.33 11.26 5.19
N THR A 337 1.83 12.29 5.86
CA THR A 337 2.06 12.53 7.28
C THR A 337 0.78 13.14 7.82
N ALA A 338 -0.05 12.32 8.44
CA ALA A 338 -1.30 12.76 9.05
C ALA A 338 -1.12 12.96 10.55
N ARG A 339 -1.80 13.95 11.09
CA ARG A 339 -1.90 14.17 12.54
C ARG A 339 -3.03 13.33 13.11
N LYS A 340 -2.79 12.65 14.22
CA LYS A 340 -3.78 11.88 14.97
C LYS A 340 -3.99 12.58 16.32
N ASN A 341 -5.20 12.53 16.84
CA ASN A 341 -5.56 13.17 18.14
C ASN A 341 -5.41 14.71 18.17
N TYR A 342 -5.45 15.36 17.01
CA TYR A 342 -5.26 16.81 16.87
C TYR A 342 -6.43 17.64 17.46
N ALA A 343 -7.60 17.04 17.71
CA ALA A 343 -8.71 17.67 18.39
C ALA A 343 -8.59 17.63 19.93
N ASN A 344 -7.58 16.91 20.45
CA ASN A 344 -7.34 16.85 21.90
C ASN A 344 -6.64 18.12 22.36
N ALA A 345 -7.15 18.74 23.43
CA ALA A 345 -6.55 19.93 24.04
C ALA A 345 -5.14 19.67 24.61
N ASP A 346 -4.84 18.41 24.96
CA ASP A 346 -3.53 17.98 25.44
C ASP A 346 -2.58 17.71 24.26
N ALA A 347 -1.70 18.66 24.00
CA ALA A 347 -0.71 18.57 22.91
C ALA A 347 0.27 17.38 23.07
N SER A 348 0.42 16.81 24.26
CA SER A 348 1.26 15.63 24.50
C SER A 348 0.68 14.38 23.82
N LYS A 349 -0.64 14.32 23.63
CA LYS A 349 -1.36 13.22 22.96
C LYS A 349 -1.35 13.32 21.45
N LEU A 350 -0.83 14.41 20.87
CA LEU A 350 -0.67 14.54 19.42
C LEU A 350 0.30 13.47 18.93
N SER A 351 -0.17 12.63 18.03
CA SER A 351 0.63 11.61 17.37
C SER A 351 0.51 11.71 15.85
N TYR A 352 1.24 10.91 15.14
CA TYR A 352 1.31 10.98 13.68
C TYR A 352 1.13 9.62 13.04
N ILE A 353 0.63 9.64 11.81
CA ILE A 353 0.60 8.48 10.91
C ILE A 353 1.50 8.83 9.74
N SER A 354 2.55 8.04 9.56
CA SER A 354 3.45 8.13 8.42
C SER A 354 3.02 7.15 7.35
N SER A 355 2.94 7.57 6.10
CA SER A 355 2.57 6.70 4.99
C SER A 355 3.38 7.00 3.72
N PHE A 356 3.53 5.96 2.89
CA PHE A 356 4.00 6.08 1.52
C PHE A 356 3.22 5.08 0.65
N ALA A 357 2.59 5.57 -0.40
CA ALA A 357 1.83 4.75 -1.35
C ALA A 357 2.29 5.03 -2.77
N GLY A 358 2.42 3.98 -3.59
CA GLY A 358 2.90 4.12 -4.95
C GLY A 358 3.01 2.81 -5.71
N PHE A 359 3.81 2.82 -6.77
CA PHE A 359 4.02 1.66 -7.64
C PHE A 359 5.41 1.69 -8.27
N PHE A 360 5.84 0.57 -8.80
CA PHE A 360 7.11 0.38 -9.49
C PHE A 360 7.02 -0.80 -10.48
N PRO A 361 7.83 -0.76 -11.61
CA PRO A 361 8.49 0.42 -12.16
C PRO A 361 7.50 1.49 -12.62
N VAL A 362 7.97 2.68 -13.03
CA VAL A 362 7.09 3.81 -13.40
C VAL A 362 6.41 3.60 -14.74
N ASP A 363 7.19 3.19 -15.75
CA ASP A 363 6.72 3.15 -17.14
C ASP A 363 5.76 1.99 -17.40
N ASN A 364 6.04 0.83 -16.82
CA ASN A 364 5.19 -0.35 -16.90
C ASN A 364 4.96 -0.92 -15.48
N PRO A 365 4.06 -0.33 -14.69
CA PRO A 365 3.87 -0.71 -13.30
C PRO A 365 3.49 -2.19 -13.14
N LYS A 366 4.33 -2.93 -12.42
CA LYS A 366 4.08 -4.35 -12.10
C LYS A 366 3.51 -4.54 -10.71
N TYR A 367 4.00 -3.74 -9.75
CA TYR A 367 3.59 -3.81 -8.36
C TYR A 367 3.20 -2.45 -7.84
N SER A 368 2.11 -2.39 -7.11
CA SER A 368 1.75 -1.28 -6.23
C SER A 368 2.04 -1.67 -4.78
N CYS A 369 2.40 -0.68 -3.96
CA CYS A 369 2.73 -0.90 -2.55
C CYS A 369 2.27 0.28 -1.71
N ILE A 370 1.80 -0.01 -0.50
CA ILE A 370 1.55 0.99 0.54
C ILE A 370 2.20 0.55 1.85
N VAL A 371 2.78 1.52 2.54
CA VAL A 371 3.34 1.38 3.89
C VAL A 371 2.67 2.41 4.78
N VAL A 372 2.12 1.98 5.90
CA VAL A 372 1.52 2.85 6.91
C VAL A 372 2.12 2.52 8.26
N ILE A 373 2.66 3.51 8.95
CA ILE A 373 3.29 3.37 10.28
C ILE A 373 2.63 4.38 11.22
N HIS A 374 2.07 3.87 12.30
CA HIS A 374 1.34 4.64 13.30
C HIS A 374 2.21 4.97 14.52
N GLU A 375 2.08 6.20 14.95
CA GLU A 375 2.70 6.72 16.18
C GLU A 375 4.21 6.48 16.25
N PRO A 376 4.98 6.86 15.19
CA PRO A 376 6.43 6.88 15.29
C PRO A 376 6.88 7.85 16.37
N ASP A 377 7.99 7.56 17.04
CA ASP A 377 8.60 8.45 18.03
C ASP A 377 8.96 9.79 17.38
N ARG A 378 8.32 10.87 17.85
CA ARG A 378 8.48 12.23 17.33
C ARG A 378 9.92 12.75 17.43
N SER A 379 10.67 12.26 18.41
CA SER A 379 12.07 12.64 18.59
C SER A 379 13.00 12.05 17.55
N VAL A 380 12.58 10.94 16.89
CA VAL A 380 13.33 10.27 15.82
C VAL A 380 12.89 10.76 14.45
N GLY A 381 11.56 10.93 14.24
CA GLY A 381 11.02 11.45 12.99
C GLY A 381 9.58 11.03 12.73
N ILE A 382 8.89 11.81 11.90
CA ILE A 382 7.45 11.62 11.63
C ILE A 382 7.10 11.62 10.14
N TYR A 383 7.98 12.11 9.27
CA TYR A 383 7.65 12.34 7.86
C TYR A 383 7.62 11.03 7.06
N GLY A 384 6.67 10.95 6.12
CA GLY A 384 6.49 9.79 5.26
C GLY A 384 7.74 9.41 4.47
N ALA A 385 8.52 10.39 4.01
CA ALA A 385 9.77 10.15 3.29
C ALA A 385 10.86 9.48 4.15
N ASP A 386 10.83 9.68 5.47
CA ASP A 386 11.86 9.18 6.40
C ASP A 386 11.43 7.89 7.11
N VAL A 387 10.13 7.74 7.39
CA VAL A 387 9.58 6.63 8.20
C VAL A 387 9.07 5.50 7.30
N SER A 388 8.11 5.76 6.43
CA SER A 388 7.45 4.73 5.60
C SER A 388 8.13 4.54 4.24
N GLY A 389 8.67 5.61 3.66
CA GLY A 389 9.34 5.60 2.36
C GLY A 389 10.48 4.60 2.24
N PRO A 390 11.41 4.50 3.23
CA PRO A 390 12.51 3.53 3.17
C PRO A 390 12.04 2.07 3.14
N VAL A 391 10.89 1.73 3.76
CA VAL A 391 10.29 0.40 3.63
C VAL A 391 9.91 0.13 2.18
N PHE A 392 9.17 1.08 1.58
CA PHE A 392 8.76 0.99 0.17
C PHE A 392 9.97 0.85 -0.76
N LYS A 393 10.98 1.72 -0.60
CA LYS A 393 12.21 1.70 -1.40
C LYS A 393 12.96 0.36 -1.28
N SER A 394 13.09 -0.16 -0.06
CA SER A 394 13.76 -1.45 0.19
C SER A 394 13.04 -2.60 -0.50
N ILE A 395 11.70 -2.62 -0.46
CA ILE A 395 10.88 -3.63 -1.13
C ILE A 395 11.04 -3.53 -2.64
N ALA A 396 10.88 -2.33 -3.20
CA ALA A 396 11.00 -2.09 -4.64
C ALA A 396 12.39 -2.49 -5.16
N HIS A 397 13.45 -2.08 -4.46
CA HIS A 397 14.84 -2.42 -4.82
C HIS A 397 15.09 -3.93 -4.78
N LYS A 398 14.69 -4.61 -3.70
CA LYS A 398 14.92 -6.06 -3.57
C LYS A 398 14.09 -6.88 -4.57
N ILE A 399 12.85 -6.46 -4.86
CA ILE A 399 12.06 -7.12 -5.91
C ILE A 399 12.70 -6.90 -7.27
N TYR A 400 13.18 -5.68 -7.56
CA TYR A 400 13.86 -5.36 -8.80
C TYR A 400 15.13 -6.19 -8.99
N THR A 401 16.00 -6.24 -7.98
CA THR A 401 17.28 -6.99 -8.05
C THR A 401 17.08 -8.51 -8.09
N ASN A 402 16.03 -9.04 -7.48
CA ASN A 402 15.73 -10.46 -7.47
C ASN A 402 14.89 -10.92 -8.69
N SER A 403 14.30 -9.98 -9.43
CA SER A 403 13.59 -10.30 -10.66
C SER A 403 14.61 -10.47 -11.80
N LEU A 404 14.67 -11.66 -12.40
CA LEU A 404 15.38 -11.91 -13.67
C LEU A 404 14.80 -11.11 -14.86
N LEU A 405 13.74 -10.36 -14.63
CA LEU A 405 13.19 -9.36 -15.54
C LEU A 405 13.96 -8.04 -15.30
N MET A 406 15.23 -8.01 -15.69
CA MET A 406 15.81 -6.75 -16.08
C MET A 406 14.96 -6.25 -17.26
N ASP A 407 14.18 -5.20 -17.02
CA ASP A 407 13.75 -4.36 -18.14
C ASP A 407 15.07 -3.93 -18.78
N THR A 408 15.32 -4.37 -19.99
CA THR A 408 16.42 -3.84 -20.80
C THR A 408 16.19 -2.34 -20.78
N VAL A 409 17.11 -1.61 -20.14
CA VAL A 409 17.11 -0.15 -20.16
C VAL A 409 17.40 0.20 -21.61
N GLU A 410 16.37 0.50 -22.40
CA GLU A 410 16.48 0.91 -23.80
C GLU A 410 17.14 2.29 -23.93
N ASP A 411 17.50 2.96 -22.84
CA ASP A 411 18.19 4.25 -22.83
C ASP A 411 19.47 4.17 -21.99
N VAL A 412 20.45 3.37 -22.42
CA VAL A 412 21.83 3.57 -22.04
C VAL A 412 22.49 4.55 -23.05
N GLU A 413 21.87 5.67 -23.29
CA GLU A 413 22.59 6.86 -23.75
C GLU A 413 23.22 7.52 -22.53
N ASN A 414 24.49 7.29 -22.32
CA ASN A 414 25.41 7.84 -21.32
C ASN A 414 25.87 6.89 -20.20
N VAL A 415 26.29 5.69 -20.54
CA VAL A 415 27.39 5.07 -19.78
C VAL A 415 28.62 5.95 -20.03
N SER A 416 29.11 6.65 -19.01
CA SER A 416 30.27 7.53 -19.21
C SER A 416 31.39 6.71 -19.85
N GLU A 417 32.12 7.27 -20.80
CA GLU A 417 33.32 6.63 -21.45
C GLU A 417 34.26 6.00 -20.41
N LYS A 418 34.32 6.57 -19.23
CA LYS A 418 35.09 6.08 -18.08
C LYS A 418 34.56 4.74 -17.56
N THR A 419 33.22 4.52 -17.53
CA THR A 419 32.60 3.27 -17.07
C THR A 419 32.79 2.17 -18.12
N THR A 420 32.62 2.48 -19.40
CA THR A 420 32.87 1.56 -20.52
C THR A 420 34.34 1.11 -20.52
N LYS A 421 35.28 2.04 -20.35
CA LYS A 421 36.69 1.74 -20.28
C LYS A 421 37.09 0.88 -19.07
N ASN A 422 36.45 1.09 -17.93
CA ASN A 422 36.66 0.24 -16.75
C ASN A 422 36.15 -1.19 -16.96
N TYR A 423 35.02 -1.38 -17.67
CA TYR A 423 34.54 -2.70 -18.04
C TYR A 423 35.43 -3.39 -19.07
N GLU A 424 35.90 -2.67 -20.07
CA GLU A 424 36.87 -3.19 -21.08
C GLU A 424 38.19 -3.60 -20.43
N ASP A 425 38.72 -2.79 -19.50
CA ASP A 425 39.91 -3.12 -18.72
C ASP A 425 39.71 -4.33 -17.81
N TYR A 426 38.53 -4.47 -17.21
CA TYR A 426 38.16 -5.63 -16.40
C TYR A 426 38.09 -6.90 -17.22
N TYR A 427 37.40 -6.90 -18.36
CA TYR A 427 37.32 -8.06 -19.26
C TYR A 427 38.69 -8.39 -19.89
N ALA A 428 39.51 -7.42 -20.20
CA ALA A 428 40.86 -7.64 -20.69
C ALA A 428 41.76 -8.29 -19.63
N LYS A 429 41.61 -7.91 -18.35
CA LYS A 429 42.28 -8.56 -17.22
C LYS A 429 41.74 -9.97 -16.98
N ALA A 430 40.43 -10.16 -16.96
CA ALA A 430 39.78 -11.45 -16.77
C ALA A 430 40.16 -12.47 -17.88
N ALA A 431 40.33 -11.99 -19.12
CA ALA A 431 40.76 -12.85 -20.22
C ALA A 431 42.20 -13.34 -20.09
N LYS A 432 43.10 -12.58 -19.41
CA LYS A 432 44.46 -13.01 -19.10
C LYS A 432 44.56 -14.09 -18.05
N TYR A 433 43.55 -14.24 -17.20
CA TYR A 433 43.56 -15.19 -16.07
C TYR A 433 42.77 -16.49 -16.34
N LYS A 434 42.53 -16.85 -17.59
CA LYS A 434 41.82 -18.08 -17.99
C LYS A 434 42.42 -19.39 -17.47
N THR A 435 43.61 -19.37 -16.84
CA THR A 435 44.33 -20.56 -16.38
C THR A 435 44.75 -20.52 -14.91
N VAL A 436 44.50 -19.46 -14.16
CA VAL A 436 44.88 -19.33 -12.75
C VAL A 436 43.68 -18.72 -11.98
N MET A 437 43.30 -19.34 -10.88
CA MET A 437 42.27 -18.82 -9.99
C MET A 437 42.73 -17.42 -9.49
N PRO A 438 41.92 -16.37 -9.66
CA PRO A 438 42.32 -15.04 -9.21
C PRO A 438 42.46 -15.01 -7.69
N ASP A 439 43.42 -14.22 -7.20
CA ASP A 439 43.54 -13.90 -5.78
C ASP A 439 42.33 -13.05 -5.35
N LEU A 440 41.43 -13.67 -4.60
CA LEU A 440 40.21 -13.06 -4.10
C LEU A 440 40.41 -12.36 -2.74
N THR A 441 41.67 -12.25 -2.26
CA THR A 441 41.98 -11.64 -0.96
C THR A 441 41.62 -10.15 -0.98
N GLY A 442 40.64 -9.77 -0.17
CA GLY A 442 40.16 -8.38 -0.06
C GLY A 442 38.97 -8.01 -0.96
N MET A 443 38.39 -8.98 -1.71
CA MET A 443 37.15 -8.78 -2.43
C MET A 443 35.94 -9.00 -1.50
N ASN A 444 34.89 -8.21 -1.71
CA ASN A 444 33.62 -8.43 -1.05
C ASN A 444 33.00 -9.74 -1.60
N VAL A 445 32.28 -10.50 -0.75
CA VAL A 445 31.62 -11.77 -1.11
C VAL A 445 30.67 -11.65 -2.31
N MET A 446 30.25 -10.43 -2.65
CA MET A 446 29.42 -10.13 -3.83
C MET A 446 30.22 -9.90 -5.11
N ASP A 447 31.55 -9.73 -5.03
CA ASP A 447 32.44 -9.43 -6.16
C ASP A 447 33.36 -10.63 -6.51
N ALA A 448 33.29 -11.70 -5.73
CA ALA A 448 34.01 -12.95 -5.92
C ALA A 448 33.11 -14.06 -6.52
#